data_b2966b92cd3d1bccf4b31321d09ef304
#
_entry.id   b2966b92cd3d1bccf4b31321d09ef304
#
_cell.length_a   1.000
_cell.length_b   1.000
_cell.length_c   1.000
_cell.angle_alpha   90.00
_cell.angle_beta   90.00
_cell.angle_gamma   90.00
#
_symmetry.space_group_name_H-M   'P 1'
#
loop_
_entity.id
_entity.type
_entity.pdbx_description
1 polymer ?
#
loop_
_entity_poly.entity_id
_entity_poly.type
_entity_poly.pdbx_seq_one_letter_code
_entity_poly.pdbx_strand_id
1 'polypeptide(L)'
;MLKYLLKEGYIHGECLTVTGKTVAENLATVPDLEEGQEVVFEIKNALKATGNIQVLYGNLATEGCVAKISGKEGEYFEGTAVVFESEFTVIPGLEAGLIKPGDVVVIRYCGPKGGPGMPEMLK
;
A
#
# COMPACT_ATOMS: atom_id res chain seq x y z
N MET A 1 11.82 -13.94 -8.06
CA MET A 1 11.49 -12.50 -8.03
C MET A 1 12.68 -11.63 -7.61
N LEU A 2 13.27 -11.74 -6.41
CA LEU A 2 14.36 -10.84 -5.96
C LEU A 2 15.57 -10.81 -6.91
N LYS A 3 15.99 -11.96 -7.47
CA LYS A 3 17.06 -12.03 -8.46
C LYS A 3 16.72 -11.22 -9.72
N TYR A 4 15.48 -11.26 -10.16
CA TYR A 4 15.01 -10.45 -11.28
C TYR A 4 15.08 -8.94 -10.97
N LEU A 5 14.60 -8.53 -9.78
CA LEU A 5 14.68 -7.13 -9.35
C LEU A 5 16.12 -6.64 -9.20
N LEU A 6 17.03 -7.52 -8.73
CA LEU A 6 18.47 -7.20 -8.67
C LEU A 6 19.05 -6.96 -10.06
N LYS A 7 18.72 -7.84 -11.02
CA LYS A 7 19.16 -7.74 -12.42
C LYS A 7 18.68 -6.44 -13.10
N GLU A 8 17.47 -6.02 -12.77
CA GLU A 8 16.85 -4.78 -13.27
C GLU A 8 17.25 -3.52 -12.47
N GLY A 9 18.11 -3.63 -11.44
CA GLY A 9 18.64 -2.50 -10.68
C GLY A 9 17.69 -1.90 -9.63
N TYR A 10 16.64 -2.63 -9.22
CA TYR A 10 15.64 -2.15 -8.25
C TYR A 10 15.99 -2.46 -6.79
N ILE A 11 17.02 -3.24 -6.54
CA ILE A 11 17.51 -3.54 -5.17
C ILE A 11 19.02 -3.44 -5.11
N HIS A 12 19.51 -3.10 -3.93
CA HIS A 12 20.95 -2.94 -3.64
C HIS A 12 21.60 -4.30 -3.40
N GLY A 13 22.32 -4.80 -4.39
CA GLY A 13 22.99 -6.10 -4.34
C GLY A 13 24.20 -6.16 -3.40
N GLU A 14 24.82 -5.03 -3.12
CA GLU A 14 25.99 -4.88 -2.25
C GLU A 14 25.67 -4.94 -0.75
N CYS A 15 24.40 -4.79 -0.38
CA CYS A 15 24.00 -4.80 1.03
C CYS A 15 24.27 -6.15 1.68
N LEU A 16 24.90 -6.11 2.88
CA LEU A 16 25.16 -7.30 3.68
C LEU A 16 23.87 -7.86 4.29
N THR A 17 23.76 -9.17 4.32
CA THR A 17 22.62 -9.88 4.90
C THR A 17 22.99 -10.63 6.18
N VAL A 18 22.01 -11.17 6.88
CA VAL A 18 22.20 -12.00 8.09
C VAL A 18 22.99 -13.29 7.84
N THR A 19 23.17 -13.69 6.58
CA THR A 19 23.99 -14.87 6.21
C THR A 19 25.49 -14.57 6.20
N GLY A 20 25.89 -13.31 6.41
CA GLY A 20 27.28 -12.85 6.27
C GLY A 20 27.70 -12.67 4.81
N LYS A 21 26.79 -12.83 3.86
CA LYS A 21 26.98 -12.57 2.43
C LYS A 21 26.13 -11.40 1.98
N THR A 22 26.48 -10.81 0.86
CA THR A 22 25.66 -9.77 0.23
C THR A 22 24.38 -10.33 -0.37
N VAL A 23 23.44 -9.44 -0.69
CA VAL A 23 22.20 -9.81 -1.41
C VAL A 23 22.56 -10.46 -2.76
N ALA A 24 23.50 -9.88 -3.51
CA ALA A 24 23.92 -10.42 -4.80
C ALA A 24 24.54 -11.84 -4.67
N GLU A 25 25.41 -12.06 -3.68
CA GLU A 25 26.02 -13.37 -3.43
C GLU A 25 24.96 -14.43 -3.05
N ASN A 26 23.98 -14.07 -2.23
CA ASN A 26 22.90 -14.99 -1.88
C ASN A 26 21.99 -15.31 -3.08
N LEU A 27 21.77 -14.35 -3.97
CA LEU A 27 20.91 -14.54 -5.15
C LEU A 27 21.63 -15.20 -6.33
N ALA A 28 22.97 -15.32 -6.32
CA ALA A 28 23.74 -15.90 -7.41
C ALA A 28 23.32 -17.35 -7.72
N THR A 29 22.97 -18.13 -6.69
CA THR A 29 22.57 -19.54 -6.80
C THR A 29 21.07 -19.77 -6.97
N VAL A 30 20.27 -18.70 -6.87
CA VAL A 30 18.82 -18.78 -7.04
C VAL A 30 18.49 -18.89 -8.54
N PRO A 31 17.60 -19.81 -8.96
CA PRO A 31 17.18 -19.89 -10.37
C PRO A 31 16.52 -18.60 -10.85
N ASP A 32 16.55 -18.37 -12.15
CA ASP A 32 15.78 -17.30 -12.79
C ASP A 32 14.28 -17.64 -12.78
N LEU A 33 13.46 -16.69 -13.21
CA LEU A 33 12.03 -16.96 -13.40
C LEU A 33 11.82 -18.03 -14.45
N GLU A 34 10.86 -18.90 -14.24
CA GLU A 34 10.49 -19.92 -15.22
C GLU A 34 9.95 -19.29 -16.49
N GLU A 35 10.33 -19.83 -17.64
CA GLU A 35 9.83 -19.38 -18.92
C GLU A 35 8.31 -19.63 -19.02
N GLY A 36 7.56 -18.63 -19.49
CA GLY A 36 6.11 -18.72 -19.64
C GLY A 36 5.30 -18.57 -18.35
N GLN A 37 5.93 -18.28 -17.19
CA GLN A 37 5.19 -17.97 -15.98
C GLN A 37 4.46 -16.61 -16.10
N GLU A 38 3.26 -16.49 -15.52
CA GLU A 38 2.40 -15.31 -15.61
C GLU A 38 2.14 -14.64 -14.25
N VAL A 39 2.90 -15.01 -13.21
CA VAL A 39 2.72 -14.50 -11.84
C VAL A 39 3.51 -13.22 -11.60
N VAL A 40 4.76 -13.17 -12.12
CA VAL A 40 5.65 -12.02 -12.02
C VAL A 40 5.78 -11.38 -13.40
N PHE A 41 5.19 -10.21 -13.57
CA PHE A 41 5.28 -9.46 -14.82
C PHE A 41 6.65 -8.83 -14.97
N GLU A 42 7.13 -8.73 -16.21
CA GLU A 42 8.31 -7.94 -16.53
C GLU A 42 8.04 -6.45 -16.24
N ILE A 43 9.07 -5.73 -15.82
CA ILE A 43 8.94 -4.30 -15.46
C ILE A 43 8.36 -3.46 -16.60
N LYS A 44 8.74 -3.74 -17.85
CA LYS A 44 8.18 -3.06 -19.04
C LYS A 44 6.67 -3.29 -19.24
N ASN A 45 6.14 -4.38 -18.65
CA ASN A 45 4.74 -4.78 -18.73
C ASN A 45 4.09 -4.78 -17.33
N ALA A 46 4.62 -4.01 -16.39
CA ALA A 46 4.11 -3.94 -15.03
C ALA A 46 2.62 -3.58 -15.03
N LEU A 47 1.85 -4.21 -14.13
CA LEU A 47 0.42 -3.89 -13.93
C LEU A 47 0.22 -2.43 -13.50
N LYS A 48 1.23 -1.86 -12.82
CA LYS A 48 1.24 -0.48 -12.36
C LYS A 48 2.67 0.04 -12.37
N ALA A 49 2.85 1.26 -12.83
CA ALA A 49 4.17 1.90 -12.90
C ALA A 49 4.72 2.32 -11.54
N THR A 50 3.85 2.50 -10.55
CA THR A 50 4.18 2.95 -9.18
C THR A 50 3.74 1.92 -8.15
N GLY A 51 4.30 2.01 -6.94
CA GLY A 51 3.85 1.20 -5.80
C GLY A 51 2.43 1.55 -5.35
N ASN A 52 1.82 0.68 -4.55
CA ASN A 52 0.46 0.88 -4.03
C ASN A 52 0.40 1.86 -2.85
N ILE A 53 1.53 2.23 -2.29
CA ILE A 53 1.64 3.19 -1.19
C ILE A 53 2.16 4.51 -1.78
N GLN A 54 1.38 5.58 -1.62
CA GLN A 54 1.71 6.91 -2.09
C GLN A 54 1.70 7.90 -0.92
N VAL A 55 2.66 8.80 -0.89
CA VAL A 55 2.65 9.93 0.05
C VAL A 55 1.96 11.10 -0.62
N LEU A 56 0.91 11.61 0.01
CA LEU A 56 0.09 12.70 -0.50
C LEU A 56 0.14 13.89 0.44
N TYR A 57 -0.06 15.08 -0.11
CA TYR A 57 -0.12 16.35 0.62
C TYR A 57 -1.37 17.11 0.20
N GLY A 58 -1.96 17.83 1.14
CA GLY A 58 -3.14 18.63 0.88
C GLY A 58 -3.56 19.46 2.09
N ASN A 59 -4.64 20.20 1.96
CA ASN A 59 -5.14 21.04 3.05
C ASN A 59 -5.62 20.24 4.28
N LEU A 60 -6.02 18.99 4.08
CA LEU A 60 -6.38 18.06 5.17
C LEU A 60 -5.14 17.37 5.78
N ALA A 61 -4.07 17.25 5.02
CA ALA A 61 -2.84 16.57 5.42
C ALA A 61 -1.61 17.41 5.01
N THR A 62 -1.43 18.55 5.65
CA THR A 62 -0.37 19.52 5.32
C THR A 62 1.03 18.98 5.57
N GLU A 63 1.18 18.09 6.55
CA GLU A 63 2.44 17.40 6.86
C GLU A 63 2.58 16.06 6.11
N GLY A 64 1.61 15.73 5.27
CA GLY A 64 1.57 14.50 4.49
C GLY A 64 0.69 13.41 5.09
N CYS A 65 0.20 12.54 4.22
CA CYS A 65 -0.49 11.31 4.58
C CYS A 65 -0.06 10.18 3.66
N VAL A 66 -0.40 8.96 4.03
CA VAL A 66 -0.12 7.77 3.24
C VAL A 66 -1.43 7.24 2.65
N ALA A 67 -1.47 7.10 1.34
CA ALA A 67 -2.58 6.48 0.63
C ALA A 67 -2.18 5.08 0.14
N LYS A 68 -3.05 4.10 0.36
CA LYS A 68 -2.98 2.79 -0.28
C LYS A 68 -3.90 2.81 -1.49
N ILE A 69 -3.31 2.76 -2.68
CA ILE A 69 -4.02 2.82 -3.96
C ILE A 69 -3.87 1.46 -4.65
N SER A 70 -4.94 0.66 -4.67
CA SER A 70 -4.89 -0.69 -5.24
C SER A 70 -4.91 -0.68 -6.77
N GLY A 71 -5.30 0.45 -7.37
CA GLY A 71 -5.39 0.65 -8.82
C GLY A 71 -6.76 0.32 -9.44
N LYS A 72 -7.70 -0.15 -8.63
CA LYS A 72 -9.09 -0.42 -9.06
C LYS A 72 -10.00 0.80 -8.85
N GLU A 73 -9.66 1.64 -7.87
CA GLU A 73 -10.44 2.79 -7.43
C GLU A 73 -10.18 4.06 -8.25
N GLY A 74 -9.13 4.08 -9.07
CA GLY A 74 -8.63 5.29 -9.73
C GLY A 74 -7.79 6.17 -8.79
N GLU A 75 -7.38 7.32 -9.29
CA GLU A 75 -6.52 8.28 -8.57
C GLU A 75 -7.29 9.53 -8.09
N TYR A 76 -8.57 9.62 -8.39
CA TYR A 76 -9.43 10.73 -8.02
C TYR A 76 -10.76 10.22 -7.48
N PHE A 77 -11.19 10.78 -6.37
CA PHE A 77 -12.50 10.56 -5.80
C PHE A 77 -13.01 11.84 -5.11
N GLU A 78 -14.28 12.14 -5.30
CA GLU A 78 -14.98 13.25 -4.66
C GLU A 78 -16.31 12.78 -4.13
N GLY A 79 -16.66 13.19 -2.91
CA GLY A 79 -17.91 12.80 -2.29
C GLY A 79 -18.19 13.59 -1.01
N THR A 80 -19.39 13.40 -0.45
CA THR A 80 -19.78 13.98 0.83
C THR A 80 -19.05 13.28 1.98
N ALA A 81 -18.42 14.04 2.87
CA ALA A 81 -17.76 13.48 4.04
C ALA A 81 -18.77 13.01 5.10
N VAL A 82 -18.68 11.75 5.49
CA VAL A 82 -19.38 11.19 6.66
C VAL A 82 -18.36 10.92 7.75
N VAL A 83 -18.46 11.66 8.85
CA VAL A 83 -17.42 11.71 9.89
C VAL A 83 -17.79 10.84 11.07
N PHE A 84 -16.86 9.98 11.49
CA PHE A 84 -16.95 9.13 12.68
C PHE A 84 -15.83 9.47 13.67
N GLU A 85 -16.13 9.39 14.95
CA GLU A 85 -15.18 9.67 16.03
C GLU A 85 -14.35 8.45 16.45
N SER A 86 -14.69 7.28 15.91
CA SER A 86 -13.99 6.02 16.16
C SER A 86 -14.31 5.01 15.07
N GLU A 87 -13.36 4.16 14.73
CA GLU A 87 -13.55 3.03 13.81
C GLU A 87 -14.65 2.05 14.28
N PHE A 88 -14.83 1.91 15.59
CA PHE A 88 -15.88 1.02 16.15
C PHE A 88 -17.31 1.48 15.85
N THR A 89 -17.50 2.75 15.49
CA THR A 89 -18.82 3.30 15.14
C THR A 89 -19.11 3.23 13.65
N VAL A 90 -18.13 2.92 12.80
CA VAL A 90 -18.30 2.89 11.34
C VAL A 90 -19.22 1.74 10.91
N ILE A 91 -18.97 0.53 11.41
CA ILE A 91 -19.78 -0.65 11.05
C ILE A 91 -21.25 -0.50 11.48
N PRO A 92 -21.55 -0.12 12.74
CA PRO A 92 -22.92 0.23 13.11
C PRO A 92 -23.54 1.34 12.26
N GLY A 93 -22.75 2.35 11.87
CA GLY A 93 -23.18 3.42 10.98
C GLY A 93 -23.52 2.94 9.58
N LEU A 94 -22.75 2.01 9.04
CA LEU A 94 -23.03 1.38 7.75
C LEU A 94 -24.32 0.55 7.82
N GLU A 95 -24.51 -0.26 8.86
CA GLU A 95 -25.70 -1.07 9.09
C GLU A 95 -26.96 -0.21 9.28
N ALA A 96 -26.81 0.97 9.89
CA ALA A 96 -27.88 1.95 10.06
C ALA A 96 -28.16 2.77 8.78
N GLY A 97 -27.43 2.57 7.69
CA GLY A 97 -27.61 3.29 6.43
C GLY A 97 -27.14 4.76 6.45
N LEU A 98 -26.27 5.12 7.39
CA LEU A 98 -25.67 6.47 7.47
C LEU A 98 -24.64 6.74 6.38
N ILE A 99 -24.04 5.67 5.85
CA ILE A 99 -23.06 5.73 4.76
C ILE A 99 -23.75 5.30 3.47
N LYS A 100 -23.61 6.10 2.42
CA LYS A 100 -24.19 5.85 1.11
C LYS A 100 -23.11 5.67 0.05
N PRO A 101 -23.41 4.99 -1.06
CA PRO A 101 -22.48 4.96 -2.19
C PRO A 101 -22.09 6.39 -2.64
N GLY A 102 -20.80 6.63 -2.80
CA GLY A 102 -20.26 7.94 -3.16
C GLY A 102 -19.85 8.81 -1.96
N ASP A 103 -20.10 8.37 -0.72
CA ASP A 103 -19.62 9.10 0.45
C ASP A 103 -18.12 8.84 0.72
N VAL A 104 -17.46 9.80 1.35
CA VAL A 104 -16.12 9.70 1.88
C VAL A 104 -16.19 9.49 3.40
N VAL A 105 -15.84 8.32 3.87
CA VAL A 105 -15.79 8.02 5.32
C VAL A 105 -14.54 8.62 5.93
N VAL A 106 -14.71 9.48 6.92
CA VAL A 106 -13.63 10.11 7.68
C VAL A 106 -13.70 9.63 9.13
N ILE A 107 -12.64 8.98 9.60
CA ILE A 107 -12.52 8.52 10.99
C ILE A 107 -11.50 9.41 11.69
N ARG A 108 -11.92 10.06 12.78
CA ARG A 108 -11.09 10.98 13.53
C ARG A 108 -10.51 10.31 14.78
N TYR A 109 -9.46 10.91 15.33
CA TYR A 109 -8.81 10.54 16.60
C TYR A 109 -8.20 9.12 16.65
N CYS A 110 -7.99 8.49 15.49
CA CYS A 110 -7.43 7.14 15.38
C CYS A 110 -5.95 7.15 14.90
N GLY A 111 -5.30 8.30 14.94
CA GLY A 111 -3.90 8.43 14.56
C GLY A 111 -2.93 7.91 15.62
N PRO A 112 -1.63 7.76 15.30
CA PRO A 112 -0.62 7.22 16.21
C PRO A 112 -0.21 8.19 17.33
N LYS A 113 -0.57 9.46 17.24
CA LYS A 113 -0.27 10.47 18.25
C LYS A 113 -1.16 10.29 19.49
N GLY A 114 -0.61 9.69 20.52
CA GLY A 114 -1.33 9.39 21.75
C GLY A 114 -2.12 8.07 21.74
N GLY A 115 -1.94 7.24 20.70
CA GLY A 115 -2.60 5.94 20.57
C GLY A 115 -1.86 5.00 19.62
N PRO A 116 -2.29 3.74 19.49
CA PRO A 116 -1.64 2.75 18.62
C PRO A 116 -1.97 2.92 17.12
N GLY A 117 -2.82 3.86 16.76
CA GLY A 117 -3.41 3.99 15.44
C GLY A 117 -4.73 3.20 15.31
N MET A 118 -5.31 3.24 14.11
CA MET A 118 -6.57 2.53 13.81
C MET A 118 -6.29 1.04 13.58
N PRO A 119 -7.06 0.11 14.19
CA PRO A 119 -6.97 -1.30 13.85
C PRO A 119 -7.46 -1.57 12.43
N GLU A 120 -7.06 -2.70 11.87
CA GLU A 120 -7.50 -3.12 10.54
C GLU A 120 -9.00 -3.43 10.54
N MET A 121 -9.72 -2.84 9.60
CA MET A 121 -11.15 -3.06 9.41
C MET A 121 -11.35 -4.01 8.22
N LEU A 122 -11.63 -5.29 8.52
CA LEU A 122 -11.90 -6.32 7.53
C LEU A 122 -13.42 -6.58 7.45
N LYS A 123 -14.12 -5.83 6.62
CA LYS A 123 -15.51 -6.13 6.24
C LYS A 123 -15.83 -5.66 4.83
#